data_3854cc308f0f139b71b38981e38ca154
#
_entry.id   3854cc308f0f139b71b38981e38ca154
#
_cell.length_a   1.000
_cell.length_b   1.000
_cell.length_c   1.000
_cell.angle_alpha   90.00
_cell.angle_beta   90.00
_cell.angle_gamma   90.00
#
_symmetry.space_group_name_H-M   'P 1'
#
loop_
_entity.id
_entity.type
_entity.pdbx_description
1 polymer ?
#
loop_
_entity_poly.entity_id
_entity_poly.type
_entity_poly.pdbx_seq_one_letter_code
_entity_poly.pdbx_strand_id
1 'polypeptide(L)'
;MKIAILSKGPGNYSTKRLKEEAKKRGHEVRVINYAKCYVKVEQSKPIVRYEGKDLGTFDAIIPRIAQSYTRYGSAVLRQFEMQGIYSTATSIAITRSRDKLRTMQLLSRAGVGIPKTLFASETSSFDDLIEQAGGAPLIIKVARGTHGNGVVLAETNKAAKAVMQAFFVENVSFLVQEFVKESAGTDIRALVVGNKVVASMMRQSLDDDFRSNLHQGGEGKAIKLTEEERRTAIKAARAMGLPFCGVDMMRSSRGPLVLEVNSSPGFGVEKVTGRNIAEKVIEYIELNAKRRNKKDRVGA
;
A
#
# COMPACT_ATOMS: atom_id res chain seq x y z
N MET A 1 -23.24 -13.87 -3.38
CA MET A 1 -22.77 -12.73 -4.17
C MET A 1 -21.82 -13.20 -5.26
N LYS A 2 -21.74 -12.44 -6.34
CA LYS A 2 -20.74 -12.59 -7.41
C LYS A 2 -19.55 -11.70 -7.12
N ILE A 3 -18.39 -12.28 -6.81
CA ILE A 3 -17.16 -11.54 -6.43
C ILE A 3 -16.10 -11.71 -7.50
N ALA A 4 -15.56 -10.60 -8.02
CA ALA A 4 -14.38 -10.62 -8.88
C ALA A 4 -13.12 -10.31 -8.09
N ILE A 5 -12.06 -11.11 -8.26
CA ILE A 5 -10.72 -10.81 -7.76
C ILE A 5 -9.87 -10.39 -8.97
N LEU A 6 -9.52 -9.11 -9.05
CA LEU A 6 -8.65 -8.61 -10.12
C LEU A 6 -7.20 -8.93 -9.77
N SER A 7 -6.63 -9.95 -10.37
CA SER A 7 -5.27 -10.42 -10.07
C SER A 7 -4.56 -10.92 -11.32
N LYS A 8 -3.32 -10.46 -11.56
CA LYS A 8 -2.45 -11.00 -12.61
C LYS A 8 -1.90 -12.39 -12.24
N GLY A 9 -1.78 -12.68 -10.95
CA GLY A 9 -1.26 -13.94 -10.42
C GLY A 9 -2.34 -14.76 -9.71
N PRO A 10 -3.15 -15.57 -10.41
CA PRO A 10 -4.18 -16.40 -9.79
C PRO A 10 -3.61 -17.42 -8.80
N GLY A 11 -2.33 -17.79 -8.99
CA GLY A 11 -1.57 -18.69 -8.12
C GLY A 11 -1.01 -18.02 -6.86
N ASN A 12 -1.02 -16.70 -6.75
CA ASN A 12 -0.50 -15.99 -5.58
C ASN A 12 -1.26 -16.39 -4.31
N TYR A 13 -0.54 -16.60 -3.22
CA TYR A 13 -1.10 -17.06 -1.95
C TYR A 13 -2.33 -16.25 -1.52
N SER A 14 -2.24 -14.93 -1.47
CA SER A 14 -3.36 -14.07 -1.06
C SER A 14 -4.57 -14.16 -2.00
N THR A 15 -4.34 -14.35 -3.32
CA THR A 15 -5.44 -14.54 -4.30
C THR A 15 -6.14 -15.87 -4.08
N LYS A 16 -5.37 -16.95 -3.85
CA LYS A 16 -5.93 -18.27 -3.53
C LYS A 16 -6.73 -18.23 -2.24
N ARG A 17 -6.17 -17.67 -1.17
CA ARG A 17 -6.84 -17.54 0.13
C ARG A 17 -8.18 -16.79 0.03
N LEU A 18 -8.19 -15.65 -0.65
CA LEU A 18 -9.43 -14.89 -0.87
C LEU A 18 -10.47 -15.68 -1.68
N LYS A 19 -10.04 -16.40 -2.73
CA LYS A 19 -10.92 -17.24 -3.53
C LYS A 19 -11.51 -18.40 -2.71
N GLU A 20 -10.68 -19.09 -1.95
CA GLU A 20 -11.09 -20.22 -1.10
C GLU A 20 -12.09 -19.78 -0.05
N GLU A 21 -11.78 -18.71 0.67
CA GLU A 21 -12.64 -18.21 1.74
C GLU A 21 -13.99 -17.71 1.22
N ALA A 22 -14.00 -16.97 0.11
CA ALA A 22 -15.24 -16.52 -0.50
C ALA A 22 -16.11 -17.69 -0.99
N LYS A 23 -15.51 -18.75 -1.57
CA LYS A 23 -16.24 -19.96 -1.95
C LYS A 23 -16.80 -20.70 -0.73
N LYS A 24 -16.00 -20.84 0.33
CA LYS A 24 -16.42 -21.46 1.61
C LYS A 24 -17.64 -20.77 2.20
N ARG A 25 -17.76 -19.46 2.01
CA ARG A 25 -18.89 -18.63 2.46
C ARG A 25 -20.05 -18.57 1.44
N GLY A 26 -20.05 -19.45 0.42
CA GLY A 26 -21.14 -19.59 -0.54
C GLY A 26 -21.18 -18.51 -1.64
N HIS A 27 -20.06 -17.84 -1.94
CA HIS A 27 -20.02 -16.85 -3.02
C HIS A 27 -19.55 -17.46 -4.33
N GLU A 28 -20.07 -16.96 -5.45
CA GLU A 28 -19.54 -17.18 -6.78
C GLU A 28 -18.29 -16.30 -6.94
N VAL A 29 -17.14 -16.91 -7.26
CA VAL A 29 -15.86 -16.16 -7.32
C VAL A 29 -15.17 -16.36 -8.65
N ARG A 30 -14.85 -15.26 -9.31
CA ARG A 30 -14.06 -15.26 -10.55
C ARG A 30 -12.74 -14.50 -10.34
N VAL A 31 -11.61 -15.14 -10.62
CA VAL A 31 -10.31 -14.47 -10.68
C VAL A 31 -10.11 -13.98 -12.11
N ILE A 32 -9.89 -12.69 -12.28
CA ILE A 32 -9.76 -12.03 -13.57
C ILE A 32 -8.37 -11.43 -13.66
N ASN A 33 -7.61 -11.82 -14.69
CA ASN A 33 -6.36 -11.17 -14.99
C ASN A 33 -6.60 -9.81 -15.63
N TYR A 34 -6.53 -8.75 -14.83
CA TYR A 34 -6.79 -7.40 -15.29
C TYR A 34 -5.86 -6.94 -16.43
N ALA A 35 -4.66 -7.54 -16.58
CA ALA A 35 -3.75 -7.22 -17.70
C ALA A 35 -4.29 -7.72 -19.06
N LYS A 36 -5.21 -8.70 -19.05
CA LYS A 36 -5.90 -9.19 -20.24
C LYS A 36 -7.27 -8.53 -20.47
N CYS A 37 -7.70 -7.67 -19.55
CA CYS A 37 -8.92 -6.87 -19.75
C CYS A 37 -8.64 -5.71 -20.69
N TYR A 38 -9.66 -5.27 -21.41
CA TYR A 38 -9.67 -3.98 -22.07
C TYR A 38 -11.01 -3.30 -21.84
N VAL A 39 -10.98 -1.97 -21.83
CA VAL A 39 -12.16 -1.16 -21.57
C VAL A 39 -12.73 -0.64 -22.88
N LYS A 40 -14.03 -0.73 -23.03
CA LYS A 40 -14.78 -0.13 -24.11
C LYS A 40 -15.48 1.10 -23.56
N VAL A 41 -15.16 2.25 -24.14
CA VAL A 41 -15.72 3.54 -23.72
C VAL A 41 -16.70 3.99 -24.78
N GLU A 42 -17.97 3.93 -24.43
CA GLU A 42 -19.09 4.41 -25.22
C GLU A 42 -20.00 5.26 -24.38
N GLN A 43 -20.80 6.11 -24.99
CA GLN A 43 -21.77 6.96 -24.29
C GLN A 43 -22.68 6.12 -23.40
N SER A 44 -22.71 6.43 -22.12
CA SER A 44 -23.56 5.80 -21.08
C SER A 44 -23.34 4.28 -20.85
N LYS A 45 -22.34 3.66 -21.45
CA LYS A 45 -22.08 2.21 -21.36
C LYS A 45 -20.61 1.92 -21.02
N PRO A 46 -20.19 2.05 -19.76
CA PRO A 46 -18.87 1.61 -19.36
C PRO A 46 -18.80 0.06 -19.40
N ILE A 47 -18.00 -0.51 -20.29
CA ILE A 47 -17.86 -1.96 -20.47
C ILE A 47 -16.43 -2.38 -20.22
N VAL A 48 -16.24 -3.49 -19.50
CA VAL A 48 -14.97 -4.19 -19.41
C VAL A 48 -15.06 -5.49 -20.18
N ARG A 49 -14.13 -5.72 -21.08
CA ARG A 49 -14.01 -6.95 -21.86
C ARG A 49 -12.82 -7.77 -21.43
N TYR A 50 -12.98 -9.08 -21.51
CA TYR A 50 -11.97 -10.06 -21.17
C TYR A 50 -12.02 -11.22 -22.17
N GLU A 51 -10.91 -11.48 -22.85
CA GLU A 51 -10.79 -12.57 -23.83
C GLU A 51 -11.93 -12.55 -24.88
N GLY A 52 -12.20 -11.37 -25.43
CA GLY A 52 -13.18 -11.18 -26.50
C GLY A 52 -14.64 -11.09 -26.05
N LYS A 53 -14.94 -11.26 -24.76
CA LYS A 53 -16.31 -11.25 -24.22
C LYS A 53 -16.50 -10.11 -23.23
N ASP A 54 -17.72 -9.59 -23.14
CA ASP A 54 -18.07 -8.64 -22.11
C ASP A 54 -18.08 -9.35 -20.76
N LEU A 55 -17.43 -8.74 -19.76
CA LEU A 55 -17.57 -9.17 -18.39
C LEU A 55 -18.93 -8.70 -17.87
N GLY A 56 -19.74 -9.64 -17.42
CA GLY A 56 -21.01 -9.33 -16.79
C GLY A 56 -20.84 -8.54 -15.48
N THR A 57 -21.95 -8.31 -14.80
CA THR A 57 -21.99 -7.60 -13.52
C THR A 57 -21.47 -8.44 -12.37
N PHE A 58 -20.87 -7.77 -11.39
CA PHE A 58 -20.42 -8.33 -10.12
C PHE A 58 -21.05 -7.53 -8.97
N ASP A 59 -21.19 -8.17 -7.82
CA ASP A 59 -21.60 -7.48 -6.59
C ASP A 59 -20.43 -6.76 -5.93
N ALA A 60 -19.23 -7.35 -6.04
CA ALA A 60 -18.03 -6.80 -5.42
C ALA A 60 -16.76 -7.13 -6.20
N ILE A 61 -15.78 -6.24 -6.07
CA ILE A 61 -14.42 -6.42 -6.61
C ILE A 61 -13.38 -6.33 -5.51
N ILE A 62 -12.42 -7.25 -5.54
CA ILE A 62 -11.22 -7.23 -4.72
C ILE A 62 -10.02 -6.94 -5.64
N PRO A 63 -9.52 -5.70 -5.68
CA PRO A 63 -8.36 -5.37 -6.49
C PRO A 63 -7.07 -5.90 -5.85
N ARG A 64 -6.35 -6.75 -6.57
CA ARG A 64 -5.00 -7.24 -6.26
C ARG A 64 -4.03 -6.76 -7.33
N ILE A 65 -4.00 -5.45 -7.52
CA ILE A 65 -3.23 -4.80 -8.59
C ILE A 65 -1.77 -4.72 -8.16
N ALA A 66 -0.88 -5.26 -9.00
CA ALA A 66 0.57 -5.16 -8.80
C ALA A 66 1.03 -3.70 -9.03
N GLN A 67 2.10 -3.29 -8.35
CA GLN A 67 2.59 -1.92 -8.42
C GLN A 67 3.01 -1.52 -9.83
N SER A 68 3.70 -2.40 -10.57
CA SER A 68 4.08 -2.17 -11.97
C SER A 68 2.91 -1.97 -12.94
N TYR A 69 1.71 -2.39 -12.53
CA TYR A 69 0.48 -2.25 -13.31
C TYR A 69 -0.51 -1.22 -12.73
N THR A 70 -0.05 -0.35 -11.83
CA THR A 70 -0.92 0.61 -11.13
C THR A 70 -1.78 1.42 -12.12
N ARG A 71 -1.16 2.02 -13.15
CA ARG A 71 -1.89 2.84 -14.14
C ARG A 71 -2.98 2.05 -14.84
N TYR A 72 -2.63 0.90 -15.41
CA TYR A 72 -3.56 0.10 -16.20
C TYR A 72 -4.62 -0.60 -15.34
N GLY A 73 -4.20 -1.25 -14.26
CA GLY A 73 -5.11 -1.95 -13.35
C GLY A 73 -6.13 -1.01 -12.69
N SER A 74 -5.70 0.21 -12.33
CA SER A 74 -6.60 1.22 -11.81
C SER A 74 -7.57 1.76 -12.88
N ALA A 75 -7.17 1.82 -14.15
CA ALA A 75 -8.08 2.19 -15.25
C ALA A 75 -9.16 1.12 -15.45
N VAL A 76 -8.80 -0.16 -15.44
CA VAL A 76 -9.77 -1.27 -15.50
C VAL A 76 -10.72 -1.25 -14.30
N LEU A 77 -10.18 -1.06 -13.09
CA LEU A 77 -10.99 -0.97 -11.87
C LEU A 77 -11.99 0.21 -11.95
N ARG A 78 -11.53 1.37 -12.41
CA ARG A 78 -12.38 2.57 -12.57
C ARG A 78 -13.56 2.31 -13.49
N GLN A 79 -13.37 1.51 -14.53
CA GLN A 79 -14.48 1.14 -15.44
C GLN A 79 -15.56 0.34 -14.70
N PHE A 80 -15.18 -0.57 -13.79
CA PHE A 80 -16.15 -1.26 -12.94
C PHE A 80 -16.80 -0.33 -11.92
N GLU A 81 -16.07 0.63 -11.37
CA GLU A 81 -16.62 1.64 -10.46
C GLU A 81 -17.69 2.50 -11.15
N MET A 82 -17.50 2.83 -12.44
CA MET A 82 -18.48 3.53 -13.26
C MET A 82 -19.75 2.71 -13.51
N GLN A 83 -19.67 1.38 -13.42
CA GLN A 83 -20.85 0.49 -13.44
C GLN A 83 -21.57 0.43 -12.08
N GLY A 84 -21.08 1.16 -11.07
CA GLY A 84 -21.63 1.15 -9.71
C GLY A 84 -21.27 -0.09 -8.90
N ILE A 85 -20.30 -0.90 -9.34
CA ILE A 85 -19.86 -2.11 -8.65
C ILE A 85 -19.02 -1.72 -7.43
N TYR A 86 -19.31 -2.34 -6.27
CA TYR A 86 -18.55 -2.14 -5.05
C TYR A 86 -17.11 -2.62 -5.19
N SER A 87 -16.15 -1.86 -4.67
CA SER A 87 -14.74 -2.28 -4.59
C SER A 87 -14.20 -2.12 -3.17
N THR A 88 -13.35 -3.07 -2.73
CA THR A 88 -12.66 -2.99 -1.44
C THR A 88 -11.60 -1.90 -1.38
N ALA A 89 -11.18 -1.38 -2.52
CA ALA A 89 -10.34 -0.18 -2.63
C ALA A 89 -10.69 0.53 -3.93
N THR A 90 -10.88 1.84 -3.90
CA THR A 90 -11.15 2.62 -5.11
C THR A 90 -9.90 2.77 -5.97
N SER A 91 -10.07 2.96 -7.28
CA SER A 91 -8.98 3.20 -8.22
C SER A 91 -8.15 4.41 -7.81
N ILE A 92 -8.79 5.46 -7.30
CA ILE A 92 -8.12 6.67 -6.80
C ILE A 92 -7.36 6.41 -5.50
N ALA A 93 -7.88 5.60 -4.57
CA ALA A 93 -7.18 5.25 -3.34
C ALA A 93 -5.93 4.39 -3.63
N ILE A 94 -6.01 3.49 -4.61
CA ILE A 94 -4.88 2.69 -5.07
C ILE A 94 -3.79 3.59 -5.67
N THR A 95 -4.13 4.47 -6.60
CA THR A 95 -3.15 5.39 -7.21
C THR A 95 -2.51 6.31 -6.18
N ARG A 96 -3.29 6.81 -5.24
CA ARG A 96 -2.86 7.64 -4.12
C ARG A 96 -1.82 6.93 -3.25
N SER A 97 -2.07 5.68 -2.87
CA SER A 97 -1.16 4.89 -2.02
C SER A 97 0.12 4.44 -2.74
N ARG A 98 0.18 4.55 -4.06
CA ARG A 98 1.37 4.23 -4.87
C ARG A 98 2.30 5.43 -5.07
N ASP A 99 1.85 6.61 -4.71
CA ASP A 99 2.62 7.84 -4.73
C ASP A 99 3.13 8.12 -3.31
N LYS A 100 4.45 7.96 -3.12
CA LYS A 100 5.08 8.12 -1.80
C LYS A 100 4.91 9.53 -1.24
N LEU A 101 5.11 10.56 -2.07
CA LEU A 101 4.97 11.94 -1.62
C LEU A 101 3.53 12.23 -1.21
N ARG A 102 2.56 11.88 -2.08
CA ARG A 102 1.14 12.09 -1.79
C ARG A 102 0.70 11.33 -0.54
N THR A 103 1.23 10.12 -0.31
CA THR A 103 1.00 9.37 0.92
C THR A 103 1.48 10.15 2.14
N MET A 104 2.72 10.66 2.14
CA MET A 104 3.26 11.44 3.26
C MET A 104 2.45 12.72 3.50
N GLN A 105 2.09 13.46 2.44
CA GLN A 105 1.27 14.66 2.55
C GLN A 105 -0.11 14.39 3.19
N LEU A 106 -0.78 13.32 2.78
CA LEU A 106 -2.09 12.95 3.30
C LEU A 106 -2.03 12.46 4.76
N LEU A 107 -1.02 11.67 5.10
CA LEU A 107 -0.79 11.21 6.47
C LEU A 107 -0.47 12.39 7.39
N SER A 108 0.41 13.30 6.95
CA SER A 108 0.74 14.54 7.68
C SER A 108 -0.50 15.39 7.92
N ARG A 109 -1.28 15.67 6.86
CA ARG A 109 -2.53 16.43 6.98
C ARG A 109 -3.53 15.78 7.96
N ALA A 110 -3.54 14.45 8.00
CA ALA A 110 -4.38 13.71 8.93
C ALA A 110 -3.82 13.66 10.35
N GLY A 111 -2.65 14.24 10.63
CA GLY A 111 -1.99 14.17 11.94
C GLY A 111 -1.59 12.73 12.31
N VAL A 112 -1.15 11.94 11.33
CA VAL A 112 -0.51 10.63 11.54
C VAL A 112 0.98 10.85 11.63
N GLY A 113 1.64 10.24 12.64
CA GLY A 113 3.08 10.29 12.77
C GLY A 113 3.79 9.71 11.54
N ILE A 114 4.70 10.47 10.97
CA ILE A 114 5.55 10.08 9.84
C ILE A 114 6.99 10.50 10.11
N PRO A 115 8.00 9.83 9.53
CA PRO A 115 9.36 10.35 9.54
C PRO A 115 9.40 11.72 8.87
N LYS A 116 10.24 12.64 9.37
CA LYS A 116 10.45 13.93 8.71
C LYS A 116 10.86 13.68 7.26
N THR A 117 10.12 14.24 6.32
CA THR A 117 10.23 13.94 4.90
C THR A 117 10.30 15.21 4.09
N LEU A 118 11.32 15.33 3.26
CA LEU A 118 11.46 16.37 2.25
C LEU A 118 11.37 15.73 0.87
N PHE A 119 10.92 16.50 -0.09
CA PHE A 119 10.82 16.07 -1.49
C PHE A 119 11.46 17.14 -2.37
N ALA A 120 12.33 16.70 -3.26
CA ALA A 120 12.96 17.56 -4.24
C ALA A 120 12.99 16.92 -5.63
N SER A 121 12.93 17.74 -6.66
CA SER A 121 13.06 17.34 -8.05
C SER A 121 14.22 18.12 -8.71
N GLU A 122 14.16 19.43 -8.61
CA GLU A 122 15.16 20.32 -9.18
C GLU A 122 15.62 21.31 -8.11
N THR A 123 16.72 21.01 -7.43
CA THR A 123 17.30 21.91 -6.44
C THR A 123 18.82 21.76 -6.42
N SER A 124 19.52 22.87 -6.28
CA SER A 124 20.95 22.92 -5.98
C SER A 124 21.24 23.05 -4.48
N SER A 125 20.20 23.24 -3.66
CA SER A 125 20.34 23.46 -2.22
C SER A 125 20.35 22.14 -1.45
N PHE A 126 21.25 21.22 -1.80
CA PHE A 126 21.34 19.91 -1.12
C PHE A 126 21.70 20.01 0.36
N ASP A 127 22.51 21.01 0.72
CA ASP A 127 22.92 21.22 2.12
C ASP A 127 21.73 21.65 2.98
N ASP A 128 20.83 22.49 2.46
CA ASP A 128 19.57 22.86 3.13
C ASP A 128 18.65 21.62 3.28
N LEU A 129 18.51 20.78 2.25
CA LEU A 129 17.74 19.55 2.38
C LEU A 129 18.26 18.63 3.48
N ILE A 130 19.57 18.51 3.61
CA ILE A 130 20.23 17.71 4.65
C ILE A 130 19.94 18.31 6.02
N GLU A 131 20.10 19.61 6.16
CA GLU A 131 19.85 20.34 7.43
C GLU A 131 18.39 20.23 7.84
N GLN A 132 17.47 20.51 6.93
CA GLN A 132 16.02 20.41 7.19
C GLN A 132 15.58 18.98 7.52
N ALA A 133 16.23 17.95 6.99
CA ALA A 133 15.98 16.56 7.33
C ALA A 133 16.54 16.17 8.73
N GLY A 134 17.43 16.98 9.30
CA GLY A 134 18.02 16.77 10.62
C GLY A 134 19.48 16.27 10.59
N GLY A 135 20.13 16.31 9.41
CA GLY A 135 21.48 15.80 9.22
C GLY A 135 21.57 14.29 9.07
N ALA A 136 22.72 13.80 8.63
CA ALA A 136 22.94 12.37 8.48
C ALA A 136 22.99 11.65 9.86
N PRO A 137 22.64 10.35 9.93
CA PRO A 137 22.25 9.51 8.80
C PRO A 137 20.84 9.81 8.24
N LEU A 138 20.68 9.68 6.91
CA LEU A 138 19.44 9.96 6.19
C LEU A 138 19.04 8.80 5.28
N ILE A 139 17.76 8.63 5.07
CA ILE A 139 17.22 7.73 4.06
C ILE A 139 16.83 8.51 2.82
N ILE A 140 17.44 8.19 1.69
CA ILE A 140 17.11 8.79 0.39
C ILE A 140 16.38 7.76 -0.45
N LYS A 141 15.19 8.11 -0.95
CA LYS A 141 14.30 7.19 -1.68
C LYS A 141 13.91 7.79 -3.02
N VAL A 142 14.01 7.03 -4.09
CA VAL A 142 13.39 7.44 -5.36
C VAL A 142 11.87 7.56 -5.19
N ALA A 143 11.27 8.60 -5.77
CA ALA A 143 9.83 8.85 -5.64
C ALA A 143 8.99 7.72 -6.23
N ARG A 144 9.49 7.06 -7.28
CA ARG A 144 8.86 5.89 -7.93
C ARG A 144 9.80 4.69 -7.85
N GLY A 145 9.46 3.69 -7.05
CA GLY A 145 10.26 2.47 -6.87
C GLY A 145 9.50 1.45 -6.02
N THR A 146 9.89 0.17 -6.09
CA THR A 146 9.22 -0.96 -5.44
C THR A 146 10.19 -1.79 -4.62
N HIS A 147 9.70 -2.44 -3.56
CA HIS A 147 10.40 -3.49 -2.79
C HIS A 147 11.77 -3.06 -2.22
N GLY A 148 11.92 -1.79 -1.82
CA GLY A 148 13.19 -1.27 -1.31
C GLY A 148 14.23 -0.93 -2.38
N ASN A 149 13.93 -1.14 -3.67
CA ASN A 149 14.80 -0.69 -4.76
C ASN A 149 14.80 0.84 -4.82
N GLY A 150 15.99 1.44 -4.91
CA GLY A 150 16.15 2.89 -4.89
C GLY A 150 15.94 3.52 -3.50
N VAL A 151 16.26 2.77 -2.42
CA VAL A 151 16.35 3.28 -1.05
C VAL A 151 17.80 3.16 -0.60
N VAL A 152 18.39 4.28 -0.20
CA VAL A 152 19.80 4.39 0.20
C VAL A 152 19.87 4.97 1.60
N LEU A 153 20.64 4.33 2.49
CA LEU A 153 21.07 4.92 3.73
C LEU A 153 22.35 5.73 3.47
N ALA A 154 22.30 7.02 3.75
CA ALA A 154 23.44 7.91 3.67
C ALA A 154 23.92 8.22 5.09
N GLU A 155 25.02 7.60 5.51
CA GLU A 155 25.55 7.69 6.86
C GLU A 155 26.23 9.03 7.17
N THR A 156 26.63 9.77 6.13
CA THR A 156 27.27 11.09 6.26
C THR A 156 26.61 12.12 5.36
N ASN A 157 26.69 13.40 5.72
CA ASN A 157 26.18 14.50 4.88
C ASN A 157 26.82 14.49 3.50
N LYS A 158 28.11 14.13 3.41
CA LYS A 158 28.84 14.03 2.13
C LYS A 158 28.24 12.91 1.25
N ALA A 159 27.96 11.75 1.82
CA ALA A 159 27.31 10.64 1.11
C ALA A 159 25.88 11.02 0.68
N ALA A 160 25.11 11.66 1.56
CA ALA A 160 23.75 12.12 1.24
C ALA A 160 23.77 13.09 0.03
N LYS A 161 24.66 14.07 0.06
CA LYS A 161 24.84 15.03 -1.04
C LYS A 161 25.20 14.34 -2.34
N ALA A 162 26.13 13.40 -2.34
CA ALA A 162 26.55 12.67 -3.54
C ALA A 162 25.40 11.85 -4.15
N VAL A 163 24.59 11.16 -3.33
CA VAL A 163 23.42 10.41 -3.79
C VAL A 163 22.36 11.32 -4.39
N MET A 164 22.06 12.45 -3.73
CA MET A 164 21.09 13.43 -4.23
C MET A 164 21.56 14.05 -5.55
N GLN A 165 22.86 14.37 -5.67
CA GLN A 165 23.43 14.87 -6.93
C GLN A 165 23.30 13.86 -8.06
N ALA A 166 23.55 12.57 -7.81
CA ALA A 166 23.38 11.52 -8.80
C ALA A 166 21.92 11.44 -9.28
N PHE A 167 20.95 11.49 -8.36
CA PHE A 167 19.53 11.49 -8.73
C PHE A 167 19.12 12.75 -9.47
N PHE A 168 19.67 13.89 -9.11
CA PHE A 168 19.42 15.16 -9.79
C PHE A 168 19.91 15.13 -11.25
N VAL A 169 21.13 14.65 -11.49
CA VAL A 169 21.69 14.55 -12.86
C VAL A 169 20.84 13.63 -13.73
N GLU A 170 20.32 12.55 -13.17
CA GLU A 170 19.45 11.60 -13.87
C GLU A 170 17.98 12.04 -13.95
N ASN A 171 17.63 13.26 -13.52
CA ASN A 171 16.25 13.78 -13.45
C ASN A 171 15.30 12.86 -12.68
N VAL A 172 15.80 12.20 -11.63
CA VAL A 172 15.04 11.32 -10.76
C VAL A 172 14.56 12.09 -9.53
N SER A 173 13.26 12.31 -9.42
CA SER A 173 12.66 12.88 -8.20
C SER A 173 12.85 11.95 -7.01
N PHE A 174 13.22 12.48 -5.85
CA PHE A 174 13.53 11.72 -4.65
C PHE A 174 12.95 12.33 -3.39
N LEU A 175 12.84 11.50 -2.36
CA LEU A 175 12.51 11.90 -0.99
C LEU A 175 13.76 11.76 -0.13
N VAL A 176 13.94 12.71 0.77
CA VAL A 176 14.93 12.66 1.86
C VAL A 176 14.17 12.51 3.16
N GLN A 177 14.50 11.49 3.94
CA GLN A 177 13.85 11.22 5.22
C GLN A 177 14.88 11.09 6.33
N GLU A 178 14.51 11.51 7.53
CA GLU A 178 15.30 11.20 8.74
C GLU A 178 15.46 9.69 8.92
N PHE A 179 16.57 9.28 9.43
CA PHE A 179 16.81 7.90 9.84
C PHE A 179 16.39 7.70 11.30
N VAL A 180 15.40 6.84 11.53
CA VAL A 180 14.88 6.52 12.86
C VAL A 180 15.74 5.42 13.48
N LYS A 181 16.76 5.83 14.24
CA LYS A 181 17.78 4.93 14.80
C LYS A 181 17.19 3.85 15.70
N GLU A 182 16.17 4.19 16.49
CA GLU A 182 15.52 3.28 17.45
C GLU A 182 14.86 2.06 16.79
N SER A 183 14.58 2.14 15.49
CA SER A 183 13.95 1.07 14.73
C SER A 183 14.83 0.55 13.59
N ALA A 184 16.14 0.79 13.60
CA ALA A 184 17.03 0.30 12.56
C ALA A 184 16.86 -1.21 12.34
N GLY A 185 16.63 -1.62 11.08
CA GLY A 185 16.42 -3.03 10.71
C GLY A 185 15.10 -3.64 11.16
N THR A 186 14.19 -2.87 11.80
CA THR A 186 12.87 -3.38 12.23
C THR A 186 11.73 -2.50 11.77
N ASP A 187 10.61 -3.11 11.44
CA ASP A 187 9.34 -2.41 11.25
C ASP A 187 8.15 -3.28 11.65
N ILE A 188 6.99 -2.65 11.77
CA ILE A 188 5.72 -3.28 12.08
C ILE A 188 4.84 -3.23 10.85
N ARG A 189 4.31 -4.38 10.43
CA ARG A 189 3.22 -4.46 9.47
C ARG A 189 1.91 -4.76 10.17
N ALA A 190 0.96 -3.82 10.11
CA ALA A 190 -0.40 -3.98 10.59
C ALA A 190 -1.36 -4.14 9.41
N LEU A 191 -2.15 -5.22 9.39
CA LEU A 191 -3.22 -5.37 8.39
C LEU A 191 -4.52 -4.82 8.95
N VAL A 192 -5.06 -3.85 8.22
CA VAL A 192 -6.33 -3.18 8.57
C VAL A 192 -7.42 -3.69 7.64
N VAL A 193 -8.57 -4.05 8.24
CA VAL A 193 -9.83 -4.33 7.52
C VAL A 193 -10.95 -3.51 8.17
N GLY A 194 -11.55 -2.62 7.42
CA GLY A 194 -12.52 -1.66 7.93
C GLY A 194 -11.89 -0.73 8.97
N ASN A 195 -12.36 -0.86 10.21
CA ASN A 195 -11.89 -0.07 11.35
C ASN A 195 -11.14 -0.93 12.39
N LYS A 196 -10.59 -2.07 11.98
CA LYS A 196 -9.91 -3.00 12.88
C LYS A 196 -8.56 -3.43 12.31
N VAL A 197 -7.55 -3.52 13.17
CA VAL A 197 -6.33 -4.26 12.86
C VAL A 197 -6.62 -5.73 13.08
N VAL A 198 -6.58 -6.53 12.02
CA VAL A 198 -6.92 -7.96 12.04
C VAL A 198 -5.72 -8.86 12.29
N ALA A 199 -4.53 -8.40 11.92
CA ALA A 199 -3.27 -9.09 12.18
C ALA A 199 -2.11 -8.09 12.20
N SER A 200 -1.05 -8.40 12.95
CA SER A 200 0.16 -7.60 13.00
C SER A 200 1.39 -8.47 13.21
N MET A 201 2.48 -8.09 12.56
CA MET A 201 3.78 -8.71 12.74
C MET A 201 4.88 -7.65 12.77
N MET A 202 5.93 -7.95 13.48
CA MET A 202 7.20 -7.24 13.36
C MET A 202 8.05 -7.96 12.31
N ARG A 203 8.69 -7.21 11.45
CA ARG A 203 9.68 -7.70 10.51
C ARG A 203 11.05 -7.23 10.99
N GLN A 204 12.02 -8.10 10.90
CA GLN A 204 13.40 -7.81 11.28
C GLN A 204 14.34 -8.27 10.17
N SER A 205 15.32 -7.46 9.82
CA SER A 205 16.41 -7.87 8.95
C SER A 205 17.24 -8.95 9.62
N LEU A 206 17.74 -9.92 8.86
CA LEU A 206 18.67 -10.93 9.36
C LEU A 206 20.13 -10.46 9.29
N ASP A 207 20.41 -9.55 8.38
CA ASP A 207 21.71 -8.92 8.20
C ASP A 207 21.67 -7.51 8.81
N ASP A 208 22.80 -6.84 8.88
CA ASP A 208 22.92 -5.43 9.32
C ASP A 208 22.27 -4.45 8.32
N ASP A 209 21.35 -4.93 7.47
CA ASP A 209 20.59 -4.08 6.57
C ASP A 209 19.52 -3.32 7.36
N PHE A 210 19.47 -2.01 7.16
CA PHE A 210 18.43 -1.15 7.75
C PHE A 210 17.03 -1.45 7.22
N ARG A 211 16.88 -2.25 6.16
CA ARG A 211 15.62 -2.64 5.53
C ARG A 211 15.11 -3.96 6.07
N SER A 212 13.90 -3.99 6.59
CA SER A 212 13.26 -5.15 7.25
C SER A 212 12.35 -5.98 6.33
N ASN A 213 12.48 -5.86 5.00
CA ASN A 213 11.58 -6.50 4.04
C ASN A 213 11.71 -8.04 4.01
N LEU A 214 10.63 -8.79 4.26
CA LEU A 214 10.59 -10.26 4.19
C LEU A 214 11.04 -10.82 2.82
N HIS A 215 10.84 -10.08 1.73
CA HIS A 215 11.30 -10.48 0.39
C HIS A 215 12.82 -10.42 0.21
N GLN A 216 13.52 -9.81 1.16
CA GLN A 216 14.98 -9.70 1.20
C GLN A 216 15.59 -10.57 2.31
N GLY A 217 14.86 -11.60 2.77
CA GLY A 217 15.37 -12.54 3.77
C GLY A 217 15.02 -12.20 5.23
N GLY A 218 14.26 -11.11 5.49
CA GLY A 218 13.87 -10.75 6.84
C GLY A 218 12.92 -11.78 7.50
N GLU A 219 12.98 -11.87 8.83
CA GLU A 219 12.07 -12.70 9.62
C GLU A 219 10.83 -11.92 10.07
N GLY A 220 9.71 -12.64 10.19
CA GLY A 220 8.45 -12.10 10.70
C GLY A 220 8.04 -12.75 12.01
N LYS A 221 7.75 -11.94 13.04
CA LYS A 221 7.25 -12.40 14.34
C LYS A 221 5.89 -11.78 14.63
N ALA A 222 4.92 -12.60 15.04
CA ALA A 222 3.62 -12.11 15.49
C ALA A 222 3.79 -11.20 16.73
N ILE A 223 3.16 -10.02 16.71
CA ILE A 223 3.20 -9.09 17.83
C ILE A 223 1.82 -8.58 18.20
N LYS A 224 1.68 -8.17 19.46
CA LYS A 224 0.53 -7.40 19.94
C LYS A 224 0.87 -5.91 19.81
N LEU A 225 0.05 -5.16 19.09
CA LEU A 225 0.21 -3.70 18.98
C LEU A 225 -0.20 -3.01 20.27
N THR A 226 0.46 -1.92 20.59
CA THR A 226 -0.04 -0.96 21.58
C THR A 226 -1.33 -0.32 21.07
N GLU A 227 -2.07 0.33 21.96
CA GLU A 227 -3.30 1.02 21.57
C GLU A 227 -3.00 2.22 20.64
N GLU A 228 -1.88 2.87 20.84
CA GLU A 228 -1.42 3.96 19.98
C GLU A 228 -1.06 3.46 18.57
N GLU A 229 -0.30 2.37 18.46
CA GLU A 229 0.05 1.74 17.18
C GLU A 229 -1.22 1.30 16.43
N ARG A 230 -2.19 0.73 17.14
CA ARG A 230 -3.48 0.33 16.57
C ARG A 230 -4.26 1.52 16.03
N ARG A 231 -4.39 2.60 16.82
CA ARG A 231 -5.07 3.83 16.41
C ARG A 231 -4.37 4.49 15.23
N THR A 232 -3.05 4.53 15.23
CA THR A 232 -2.24 5.08 14.14
C THR A 232 -2.46 4.31 12.84
N ALA A 233 -2.44 2.97 12.87
CA ALA A 233 -2.71 2.14 11.69
C ALA A 233 -4.11 2.38 11.11
N ILE A 234 -5.13 2.43 11.95
CA ILE A 234 -6.52 2.69 11.51
C ILE A 234 -6.66 4.11 10.95
N LYS A 235 -6.04 5.09 11.60
CA LYS A 235 -6.04 6.50 11.15
C LYS A 235 -5.36 6.65 9.80
N ALA A 236 -4.23 5.99 9.59
CA ALA A 236 -3.51 5.94 8.31
C ALA A 236 -4.36 5.31 7.21
N ALA A 237 -4.99 4.16 7.46
CA ALA A 237 -5.88 3.50 6.51
C ALA A 237 -7.06 4.42 6.09
N ARG A 238 -7.66 5.11 7.04
CA ARG A 238 -8.74 6.09 6.79
C ARG A 238 -8.26 7.29 5.98
N ALA A 239 -7.09 7.85 6.32
CA ALA A 239 -6.51 9.00 5.62
C ALA A 239 -6.24 8.68 4.14
N MET A 240 -5.91 7.43 3.83
CA MET A 240 -5.68 6.95 2.48
C MET A 240 -6.95 6.50 1.75
N GLY A 241 -8.09 6.36 2.45
CA GLY A 241 -9.34 5.83 1.89
C GLY A 241 -9.25 4.34 1.56
N LEU A 242 -8.46 3.59 2.30
CA LEU A 242 -8.20 2.16 2.09
C LEU A 242 -8.78 1.32 3.23
N PRO A 243 -10.01 0.81 3.09
CA PRO A 243 -10.61 -0.05 4.12
C PRO A 243 -9.95 -1.43 4.23
N PHE A 244 -9.17 -1.83 3.23
CA PHE A 244 -8.30 -3.00 3.31
C PHE A 244 -6.90 -2.62 2.85
N CYS A 245 -5.94 -2.64 3.77
CA CYS A 245 -4.55 -2.29 3.49
C CYS A 245 -3.57 -2.88 4.51
N GLY A 246 -2.29 -2.83 4.16
CA GLY A 246 -1.19 -3.02 5.08
C GLY A 246 -0.57 -1.67 5.43
N VAL A 247 -0.43 -1.38 6.70
CA VAL A 247 0.25 -0.18 7.21
C VAL A 247 1.59 -0.60 7.77
N ASP A 248 2.64 -0.06 7.22
CA ASP A 248 4.00 -0.27 7.68
C ASP A 248 4.42 0.92 8.53
N MET A 249 4.89 0.66 9.74
CA MET A 249 5.27 1.70 10.70
C MET A 249 6.50 1.30 11.51
N MET A 250 7.18 2.28 12.03
CA MET A 250 8.32 2.14 12.93
C MET A 250 7.95 2.64 14.33
N ARG A 251 8.58 2.08 15.35
CA ARG A 251 8.58 2.63 16.71
C ARG A 251 9.59 3.75 16.80
N SER A 252 9.26 4.82 17.51
CA SER A 252 10.21 5.90 17.81
C SER A 252 9.92 6.49 19.18
N SER A 253 10.85 7.29 19.68
CA SER A 253 10.65 8.09 20.90
C SER A 253 9.48 9.08 20.83
N ARG A 254 9.03 9.38 19.60
CA ARG A 254 7.89 10.27 19.32
C ARG A 254 6.58 9.52 19.05
N GLY A 255 6.52 8.22 19.34
CA GLY A 255 5.42 7.33 19.00
C GLY A 255 5.58 6.63 17.65
N PRO A 256 4.54 5.95 17.15
CA PRO A 256 4.61 5.19 15.90
C PRO A 256 4.65 6.12 14.67
N LEU A 257 5.60 5.87 13.76
CA LEU A 257 5.80 6.61 12.53
C LEU A 257 5.46 5.73 11.32
N VAL A 258 4.48 6.14 10.52
CA VAL A 258 4.03 5.39 9.35
C VAL A 258 4.97 5.64 8.17
N LEU A 259 5.46 4.55 7.57
CA LEU A 259 6.34 4.56 6.39
C LEU A 259 5.58 4.48 5.08
N GLU A 260 4.56 3.61 5.03
CA GLU A 260 3.75 3.40 3.83
C GLU A 260 2.40 2.75 4.14
N VAL A 261 1.44 2.91 3.22
CA VAL A 261 0.14 2.24 3.26
C VAL A 261 -0.08 1.46 1.98
N ASN A 262 -0.07 0.13 2.08
CA ASN A 262 -0.12 -0.78 0.95
C ASN A 262 -1.55 -1.17 0.60
N SER A 263 -2.05 -0.79 -0.58
CA SER A 263 -3.41 -1.10 -1.08
C SER A 263 -3.63 -2.56 -1.50
N SER A 264 -2.58 -3.34 -1.64
CA SER A 264 -2.65 -4.77 -2.01
C SER A 264 -1.69 -5.59 -1.15
N PRO A 265 -1.88 -5.66 0.18
CA PRO A 265 -0.94 -6.30 1.08
C PRO A 265 -0.87 -7.81 0.83
N GLY A 266 0.33 -8.38 0.93
CA GLY A 266 0.53 -9.83 0.94
C GLY A 266 -0.03 -10.46 2.22
N PHE A 267 -0.41 -11.74 2.14
CA PHE A 267 -0.95 -12.51 3.29
C PHE A 267 0.13 -13.33 4.01
N GLY A 268 1.40 -13.01 3.85
CA GLY A 268 2.47 -13.62 4.64
C GLY A 268 2.24 -13.54 6.15
N VAL A 269 1.56 -12.48 6.60
CA VAL A 269 1.12 -12.31 8.00
C VAL A 269 0.22 -13.44 8.49
N GLU A 270 -0.61 -14.07 7.64
CA GLU A 270 -1.42 -15.25 8.02
C GLU A 270 -0.54 -16.41 8.53
N LYS A 271 0.58 -16.65 7.81
CA LYS A 271 1.53 -17.72 8.15
C LYS A 271 2.21 -17.50 9.50
N VAL A 272 2.48 -16.22 9.81
CA VAL A 272 3.17 -15.83 11.04
C VAL A 272 2.23 -15.77 12.24
N THR A 273 0.99 -15.32 12.02
CA THR A 273 0.04 -15.03 13.12
C THR A 273 -1.03 -16.09 13.32
N GLY A 274 -1.20 -17.01 12.36
CA GLY A 274 -2.32 -17.97 12.35
C GLY A 274 -3.71 -17.33 12.14
N ARG A 275 -3.76 -16.01 11.83
CA ARG A 275 -5.03 -15.27 11.69
C ARG A 275 -5.57 -15.41 10.26
N ASN A 276 -6.84 -15.76 10.12
CA ASN A 276 -7.51 -15.82 8.81
C ASN A 276 -7.89 -14.42 8.31
N ILE A 277 -6.99 -13.81 7.53
CA ILE A 277 -7.19 -12.46 6.98
C ILE A 277 -8.22 -12.49 5.86
N ALA A 278 -8.20 -13.53 5.04
CA ALA A 278 -9.15 -13.68 3.93
C ALA A 278 -10.61 -13.67 4.43
N GLU A 279 -10.90 -14.36 5.53
CA GLU A 279 -12.21 -14.34 6.19
C GLU A 279 -12.65 -12.92 6.53
N LYS A 280 -11.77 -12.15 7.18
CA LYS A 280 -12.11 -10.77 7.60
C LYS A 280 -12.35 -9.83 6.41
N VAL A 281 -11.66 -10.05 5.30
CA VAL A 281 -11.90 -9.30 4.06
C VAL A 281 -13.25 -9.67 3.45
N ILE A 282 -13.61 -10.96 3.39
CA ILE A 282 -14.90 -11.38 2.84
C ILE A 282 -16.06 -10.94 3.73
N GLU A 283 -15.95 -11.07 5.07
CA GLU A 283 -16.93 -10.53 6.01
C GLU A 283 -17.15 -9.01 5.79
N TYR A 284 -16.07 -8.26 5.59
CA TYR A 284 -16.15 -6.84 5.32
C TYR A 284 -16.91 -6.55 4.03
N ILE A 285 -16.71 -7.35 2.96
CA ILE A 285 -17.42 -7.23 1.70
C ILE A 285 -18.92 -7.50 1.90
N GLU A 286 -19.28 -8.58 2.59
CA GLU A 286 -20.68 -8.95 2.87
C GLU A 286 -21.45 -7.82 3.57
N LEU A 287 -20.79 -7.12 4.49
CA LEU A 287 -21.38 -6.01 5.24
C LEU A 287 -21.50 -4.71 4.41
N ASN A 288 -20.66 -4.53 3.38
CA ASN A 288 -20.53 -3.23 2.70
C ASN A 288 -20.95 -3.24 1.23
N ALA A 289 -20.91 -4.38 0.53
CA ALA A 289 -21.21 -4.44 -0.91
C ALA A 289 -22.65 -4.05 -1.27
N LYS A 290 -23.61 -4.24 -0.35
CA LYS A 290 -24.99 -3.79 -0.52
C LYS A 290 -25.17 -2.28 -0.34
N ARG A 291 -24.17 -1.60 0.23
CA ARG A 291 -24.18 -0.15 0.42
C ARG A 291 -23.54 0.46 -0.81
N ARG A 292 -24.24 1.36 -1.50
CA ARG A 292 -23.68 2.10 -2.65
C ARG A 292 -22.31 2.67 -2.30
N ASN A 293 -21.35 2.58 -3.21
CA ASN A 293 -20.03 3.16 -3.06
C ASN A 293 -20.12 4.59 -2.53
N LYS A 294 -19.55 4.82 -1.34
CA LYS A 294 -19.43 6.17 -0.81
C LYS A 294 -18.46 6.92 -1.72
N LYS A 295 -18.83 8.16 -2.07
CA LYS A 295 -17.90 9.06 -2.78
C LYS A 295 -16.59 9.12 -2.02
N ASP A 296 -15.48 9.09 -2.74
CA ASP A 296 -14.16 9.30 -2.13
C ASP A 296 -14.12 10.70 -1.49
N ARG A 297 -13.91 10.72 -0.17
CA ARG A 297 -13.90 11.96 0.64
C ARG A 297 -12.50 12.39 1.04
N VAL A 298 -11.46 11.68 0.60
CA VAL A 298 -10.09 12.00 1.02
C VAL A 298 -9.67 13.35 0.46
N GLY A 299 -10.17 13.72 -0.72
CA GLY A 299 -9.78 14.96 -1.40
C GLY A 299 -8.30 14.94 -1.82
N ALA A 300 -7.86 15.99 -2.51
CA ALA A 300 -6.51 16.32 -3.00
C ALA A 300 -5.87 15.31 -3.94
#